data_aa75d4b82411e7edcb504142d9a1c44a
#
_entry.id   aa75d4b82411e7edcb504142d9a1c44a
#
_cell.length_a   1.000
_cell.length_b   1.000
_cell.length_c   1.000
_cell.angle_alpha   90.00
_cell.angle_beta   90.00
_cell.angle_gamma   90.00
#
_symmetry.space_group_name_H-M   'P 1'
#
loop_
_entity.id
_entity.type
_entity.pdbx_description
1 polymer ?
#
loop_
_entity_poly.entity_id
_entity_poly.type
_entity_poly.pdbx_seq_one_letter_code
_entity_poly.pdbx_strand_id
1 'polypeptide(L)'
;MKQRKKLWIGLICTALAILLPLGGCALFVCDYYPANTAAIAAMAQGDGVPVRALDGGNIAYGNADATCALIFYPGGKVEHTAYEPLLRALAARGMLCILIKMPLRLAFLDMNAADGIKEQFPAVTHWYIGGHSLGGSIAASYLAKHVTEFDGLILLASYSTADLSGHDLRALSLVGSEDGVLNRESYTNNRANLPTDATELEIAGGNHAYFGAYGAQKGDGTATLTLQQQITFSADSIAAFMKGE
;
A
#
# COMPACT_ATOMS: atom_id res chain seq x y z
N MET A 1 34.21 -43.11 -20.69
CA MET A 1 33.94 -41.77 -21.25
C MET A 1 32.45 -41.40 -21.36
N LYS A 2 31.58 -42.25 -21.90
CA LYS A 2 30.12 -41.98 -22.07
C LYS A 2 29.37 -41.73 -20.74
N GLN A 3 29.67 -42.43 -19.64
CA GLN A 3 29.00 -42.22 -18.34
C GLN A 3 29.36 -40.85 -17.70
N ARG A 4 30.63 -40.43 -17.76
CA ARG A 4 31.02 -39.10 -17.25
C ARG A 4 30.34 -37.98 -18.03
N LYS A 5 30.20 -38.09 -19.36
CA LYS A 5 29.45 -37.09 -20.14
C LYS A 5 27.97 -36.99 -19.73
N LYS A 6 27.31 -38.13 -19.50
CA LYS A 6 25.92 -38.16 -19.02
C LYS A 6 25.79 -37.52 -17.64
N LEU A 7 26.73 -37.76 -16.73
CA LEU A 7 26.75 -37.14 -15.40
C LEU A 7 26.90 -35.62 -15.50
N TRP A 8 27.85 -35.13 -16.31
CA TRP A 8 28.05 -33.71 -16.50
C TRP A 8 26.85 -33.02 -17.16
N ILE A 9 26.20 -33.65 -18.14
CA ILE A 9 24.98 -33.14 -18.75
C ILE A 9 23.87 -33.06 -17.71
N GLY A 10 23.70 -34.09 -16.89
CA GLY A 10 22.71 -34.08 -15.78
C GLY A 10 22.96 -32.92 -14.79
N LEU A 11 24.22 -32.73 -14.36
CA LEU A 11 24.60 -31.64 -13.46
C LEU A 11 24.33 -30.25 -14.08
N ILE A 12 24.65 -30.05 -15.35
CA ILE A 12 24.39 -28.81 -16.08
C ILE A 12 22.88 -28.55 -16.18
N CYS A 13 22.08 -29.58 -16.57
CA CYS A 13 20.64 -29.44 -16.64
C CYS A 13 20.01 -29.10 -15.28
N THR A 14 20.48 -29.72 -14.20
CA THR A 14 20.02 -29.42 -12.84
C THR A 14 20.40 -27.98 -12.43
N ALA A 15 21.65 -27.57 -12.71
CA ALA A 15 22.10 -26.22 -12.43
C ALA A 15 21.26 -25.16 -13.21
N LEU A 16 21.00 -25.39 -14.49
CA LEU A 16 20.15 -24.50 -15.30
C LEU A 16 18.71 -24.48 -14.80
N ALA A 17 18.15 -25.62 -14.39
CA ALA A 17 16.81 -25.69 -13.85
C ALA A 17 16.63 -24.92 -12.55
N ILE A 18 17.71 -24.69 -11.79
CA ILE A 18 17.72 -23.87 -10.58
C ILE A 18 18.05 -22.41 -10.90
N LEU A 19 19.08 -22.16 -11.69
CA LEU A 19 19.58 -20.81 -11.94
C LEU A 19 18.64 -19.96 -12.80
N LEU A 20 17.94 -20.56 -13.78
CA LEU A 20 17.01 -19.82 -14.62
C LEU A 20 15.81 -19.24 -13.83
N PRO A 21 15.09 -20.03 -12.99
CA PRO A 21 14.05 -19.46 -12.14
C PRO A 21 14.56 -18.42 -11.14
N LEU A 22 15.73 -18.67 -10.52
CA LEU A 22 16.34 -17.71 -9.58
C LEU A 22 16.71 -16.39 -10.31
N GLY A 23 17.27 -16.48 -11.50
CA GLY A 23 17.57 -15.32 -12.34
C GLY A 23 16.29 -14.56 -12.73
N GLY A 24 15.23 -15.29 -13.11
CA GLY A 24 13.92 -14.72 -13.39
C GLY A 24 13.30 -14.01 -12.18
N CYS A 25 13.35 -14.63 -11.01
CA CYS A 25 12.92 -14.01 -9.76
C CYS A 25 13.72 -12.75 -9.42
N ALA A 26 15.04 -12.81 -9.56
CA ALA A 26 15.91 -11.65 -9.32
C ALA A 26 15.57 -10.48 -10.25
N LEU A 27 15.41 -10.74 -11.54
CA LEU A 27 15.01 -9.73 -12.51
C LEU A 27 13.62 -9.14 -12.18
N PHE A 28 12.66 -9.98 -11.79
CA PHE A 28 11.32 -9.53 -11.40
C PHE A 28 11.36 -8.59 -10.18
N VAL A 29 12.17 -8.91 -9.17
CA VAL A 29 12.30 -8.11 -7.94
C VAL A 29 13.10 -6.83 -8.17
N CYS A 30 14.08 -6.86 -9.08
CA CYS A 30 14.89 -5.68 -9.43
C CYS A 30 14.14 -4.70 -10.36
N ASP A 31 13.11 -5.16 -11.06
CA ASP A 31 12.23 -4.30 -11.86
C ASP A 31 11.12 -3.73 -10.95
N TYR A 32 11.33 -2.53 -10.41
CA TYR A 32 10.42 -1.86 -9.49
C TYR A 32 10.34 -0.35 -9.77
N TYR A 33 9.36 0.31 -9.18
CA TYR A 33 9.16 1.76 -9.26
C TYR A 33 9.86 2.45 -8.08
N PRO A 34 10.99 3.14 -8.30
CA PRO A 34 11.69 3.85 -7.24
C PRO A 34 10.93 5.11 -6.82
N ALA A 35 11.12 5.52 -5.58
CA ALA A 35 10.56 6.76 -5.06
C ALA A 35 11.21 7.98 -5.76
N ASN A 36 10.39 8.94 -6.17
CA ASN A 36 10.85 10.21 -6.71
C ASN A 36 11.22 11.16 -5.55
N THR A 37 12.47 11.08 -5.12
CA THR A 37 12.96 11.84 -3.97
C THR A 37 12.84 13.35 -4.14
N ALA A 38 12.95 13.86 -5.37
CA ALA A 38 12.80 15.29 -5.65
C ALA A 38 11.34 15.76 -5.44
N ALA A 39 10.37 14.99 -5.94
CA ALA A 39 8.96 15.28 -5.72
C ALA A 39 8.59 15.17 -4.23
N ILE A 40 9.08 14.14 -3.53
CA ILE A 40 8.86 13.94 -2.10
C ILE A 40 9.39 15.14 -1.31
N ALA A 41 10.65 15.54 -1.56
CA ALA A 41 11.27 16.67 -0.86
C ALA A 41 10.53 18.00 -1.11
N ALA A 42 10.07 18.23 -2.34
CA ALA A 42 9.28 19.41 -2.68
C ALA A 42 7.93 19.46 -1.92
N MET A 43 7.27 18.31 -1.77
CA MET A 43 5.98 18.21 -1.08
C MET A 43 6.10 18.21 0.46
N ALA A 44 7.25 17.82 1.01
CA ALA A 44 7.53 17.81 2.44
C ALA A 44 8.04 19.16 2.96
N GLN A 45 8.36 20.11 2.06
CA GLN A 45 9.00 21.39 2.44
C GLN A 45 8.11 22.22 3.37
N GLY A 46 8.56 22.40 4.62
CA GLY A 46 7.90 23.28 5.60
C GLY A 46 6.63 22.72 6.24
N ASP A 47 6.33 21.44 6.08
CA ASP A 47 5.12 20.83 6.64
C ASP A 47 5.16 20.63 8.17
N GLY A 48 6.34 20.66 8.79
CA GLY A 48 6.51 20.50 10.24
C GLY A 48 6.10 19.12 10.78
N VAL A 49 5.82 18.13 9.92
CA VAL A 49 5.36 16.80 10.33
C VAL A 49 6.50 16.01 11.00
N PRO A 50 6.32 15.56 12.27
CA PRO A 50 7.28 14.67 12.90
C PRO A 50 7.44 13.37 12.12
N VAL A 51 8.69 12.90 11.99
CA VAL A 51 9.01 11.62 11.34
C VAL A 51 9.88 10.79 12.25
N ARG A 52 9.51 9.53 12.45
CA ARG A 52 10.26 8.58 13.29
C ARG A 52 10.50 7.28 12.55
N ALA A 53 11.76 6.88 12.43
CA ALA A 53 12.11 5.55 11.97
C ALA A 53 11.71 4.50 13.03
N LEU A 54 11.14 3.39 12.58
CA LEU A 54 10.77 2.23 13.40
C LEU A 54 11.60 1.01 12.98
N ASP A 55 11.51 -0.05 13.78
CA ASP A 55 12.17 -1.32 13.46
C ASP A 55 11.68 -1.90 12.12
N GLY A 56 12.50 -2.74 11.51
CA GLY A 56 12.19 -3.34 10.20
C GLY A 56 12.28 -2.36 9.02
N GLY A 57 12.62 -1.08 9.27
CA GLY A 57 12.64 -0.02 8.27
C GLY A 57 11.27 0.59 8.01
N ASN A 58 10.30 0.37 8.91
CA ASN A 58 9.02 1.07 8.94
C ASN A 58 9.22 2.54 9.33
N ILE A 59 8.26 3.39 8.99
CA ILE A 59 8.37 4.84 9.25
C ILE A 59 7.03 5.32 9.81
N ALA A 60 7.07 6.06 10.92
CA ALA A 60 5.91 6.77 11.45
C ALA A 60 5.97 8.25 11.09
N TYR A 61 4.84 8.79 10.61
CA TYR A 61 4.61 10.19 10.30
C TYR A 61 3.51 10.73 11.20
N GLY A 62 3.74 11.84 11.85
CA GLY A 62 2.77 12.49 12.73
C GLY A 62 3.12 12.38 14.21
N ASN A 63 2.21 12.91 15.06
CA ASN A 63 2.42 12.93 16.49
C ASN A 63 2.12 11.55 17.10
N ALA A 64 3.00 11.05 17.94
CA ALA A 64 2.80 9.78 18.67
C ALA A 64 1.62 9.83 19.68
N ASP A 65 1.20 11.04 20.07
CA ASP A 65 0.05 11.27 20.96
C ASP A 65 -1.29 11.35 20.20
N ALA A 66 -1.29 11.17 18.87
CA ALA A 66 -2.52 11.13 18.09
C ALA A 66 -3.42 9.98 18.56
N THR A 67 -4.72 10.21 18.60
CA THR A 67 -5.71 9.18 19.00
C THR A 67 -6.19 8.33 17.84
N CYS A 68 -5.91 8.74 16.60
CA CYS A 68 -6.34 8.03 15.39
C CYS A 68 -5.12 7.73 14.49
N ALA A 69 -4.98 6.50 14.05
CA ALA A 69 -3.84 6.06 13.24
C ALA A 69 -4.22 5.20 12.06
N LEU A 70 -3.37 5.25 11.03
CA LEU A 70 -3.42 4.41 9.83
C LEU A 70 -2.13 3.59 9.70
N ILE A 71 -2.24 2.27 9.64
CA ILE A 71 -1.17 1.38 9.19
C ILE A 71 -1.31 1.22 7.67
N PHE A 72 -0.26 1.58 6.93
CA PHE A 72 -0.31 1.65 5.47
C PHE A 72 0.64 0.64 4.80
N TYR A 73 0.06 -0.22 3.95
CA TYR A 73 0.76 -1.20 3.13
C TYR A 73 1.01 -0.64 1.72
N PRO A 74 2.28 -0.55 1.27
CA PRO A 74 2.64 -0.01 -0.04
C PRO A 74 2.19 -0.93 -1.18
N GLY A 75 2.04 -0.37 -2.37
CA GLY A 75 1.75 -1.09 -3.60
C GLY A 75 2.88 -2.03 -4.02
N GLY A 76 2.51 -3.09 -4.75
CA GLY A 76 3.47 -4.07 -5.24
C GLY A 76 4.52 -3.47 -6.16
N LYS A 77 5.80 -3.83 -5.94
CA LYS A 77 6.95 -3.34 -6.73
C LYS A 77 7.17 -1.82 -6.64
N VAL A 78 6.57 -1.13 -5.67
CA VAL A 78 6.80 0.30 -5.41
C VAL A 78 7.70 0.46 -4.19
N GLU A 79 8.69 1.33 -4.28
CA GLU A 79 9.50 1.70 -3.12
C GLU A 79 8.60 2.37 -2.07
N HIS A 80 8.60 1.85 -0.84
CA HIS A 80 7.62 2.27 0.18
C HIS A 80 7.66 3.77 0.45
N THR A 81 8.83 4.40 0.46
CA THR A 81 8.99 5.85 0.69
C THR A 81 8.27 6.72 -0.36
N ALA A 82 7.86 6.15 -1.50
CA ALA A 82 7.02 6.87 -2.46
C ALA A 82 5.67 7.33 -1.89
N TYR A 83 5.20 6.71 -0.80
CA TYR A 83 3.93 7.08 -0.15
C TYR A 83 4.10 8.15 0.95
N GLU A 84 5.33 8.62 1.19
CA GLU A 84 5.61 9.66 2.18
C GLU A 84 4.75 10.92 1.98
N PRO A 85 4.54 11.48 0.77
CA PRO A 85 3.72 12.68 0.60
C PRO A 85 2.27 12.51 1.08
N LEU A 86 1.65 11.37 0.79
CA LEU A 86 0.29 11.07 1.26
C LEU A 86 0.23 10.96 2.78
N LEU A 87 1.16 10.24 3.38
CA LEU A 87 1.16 9.99 4.81
C LEU A 87 1.53 11.24 5.62
N ARG A 88 2.42 12.10 5.08
CA ARG A 88 2.68 13.44 5.65
C ARG A 88 1.43 14.33 5.55
N ALA A 89 0.73 14.31 4.43
CA ALA A 89 -0.49 15.08 4.27
C ALA A 89 -1.58 14.64 5.26
N LEU A 90 -1.70 13.35 5.55
CA LEU A 90 -2.59 12.81 6.60
C LEU A 90 -2.11 13.22 8.00
N ALA A 91 -0.81 13.12 8.26
CA ALA A 91 -0.23 13.51 9.54
C ALA A 91 -0.43 14.99 9.84
N ALA A 92 -0.34 15.87 8.83
CA ALA A 92 -0.67 17.29 8.96
C ALA A 92 -2.15 17.54 9.31
N ARG A 93 -3.04 16.55 9.09
CA ARG A 93 -4.46 16.56 9.48
C ARG A 93 -4.72 15.92 10.85
N GLY A 94 -3.65 15.61 11.59
CA GLY A 94 -3.70 15.10 12.97
C GLY A 94 -3.72 13.57 13.09
N MET A 95 -3.50 12.83 12.00
CA MET A 95 -3.40 11.38 12.04
C MET A 95 -1.97 10.92 12.36
N LEU A 96 -1.81 9.79 13.02
CA LEU A 96 -0.55 9.05 13.03
C LEU A 96 -0.57 8.04 11.88
N CYS A 97 0.44 8.08 11.01
CA CYS A 97 0.51 7.19 9.85
C CYS A 97 1.76 6.32 9.93
N ILE A 98 1.60 5.01 9.88
CA ILE A 98 2.71 4.06 9.92
C ILE A 98 2.86 3.42 8.55
N LEU A 99 3.95 3.76 7.86
CA LEU A 99 4.34 3.17 6.58
C LEU A 99 5.11 1.88 6.82
N ILE A 100 4.58 0.78 6.33
CA ILE A 100 5.22 -0.52 6.43
C ILE A 100 6.19 -0.73 5.27
N LYS A 101 7.38 -1.24 5.57
CA LYS A 101 8.36 -1.66 4.56
C LYS A 101 8.18 -3.14 4.28
N MET A 102 7.69 -3.49 3.11
CA MET A 102 7.49 -4.87 2.71
C MET A 102 8.75 -5.52 2.15
N PRO A 103 9.00 -6.82 2.49
CA PRO A 103 10.09 -7.58 1.89
C PRO A 103 9.99 -7.56 0.37
N LEU A 104 11.10 -7.31 -0.30
CA LEU A 104 11.18 -7.23 -1.77
C LEU A 104 10.09 -6.34 -2.42
N ARG A 105 9.47 -5.42 -1.69
CA ARG A 105 8.35 -4.55 -2.12
C ARG A 105 7.08 -5.34 -2.50
N LEU A 106 6.86 -6.50 -1.86
CA LEU A 106 5.73 -7.40 -2.15
C LEU A 106 5.01 -7.74 -0.85
N ALA A 107 3.86 -7.14 -0.61
CA ALA A 107 3.10 -7.26 0.65
C ALA A 107 2.69 -8.70 0.99
N PHE A 108 2.48 -9.56 -0.01
CA PHE A 108 2.13 -10.96 0.22
C PHE A 108 3.27 -11.81 0.82
N LEU A 109 4.52 -11.30 0.84
CA LEU A 109 5.66 -11.98 1.48
C LEU A 109 5.67 -11.78 3.00
N ASP A 110 4.95 -10.78 3.50
CA ASP A 110 4.78 -10.52 4.93
C ASP A 110 3.39 -9.89 5.18
N MET A 111 2.37 -10.73 5.15
CA MET A 111 1.00 -10.28 5.36
C MET A 111 0.76 -9.75 6.78
N ASN A 112 1.53 -10.24 7.74
CA ASN A 112 1.43 -9.92 9.15
C ASN A 112 2.36 -8.77 9.59
N ALA A 113 2.90 -8.00 8.67
CA ALA A 113 3.85 -6.92 8.95
C ALA A 113 3.28 -5.80 9.86
N ALA A 114 1.97 -5.79 10.12
CA ALA A 114 1.30 -4.89 11.07
C ALA A 114 1.40 -5.38 12.53
N ASP A 115 1.77 -6.64 12.77
CA ASP A 115 1.88 -7.19 14.12
C ASP A 115 2.89 -6.40 14.97
N GLY A 116 2.55 -6.11 16.22
CA GLY A 116 3.43 -5.38 17.15
C GLY A 116 3.55 -3.86 16.89
N ILE A 117 2.84 -3.33 15.89
CA ILE A 117 2.86 -1.87 15.61
C ILE A 117 2.01 -1.11 16.64
N LYS A 118 0.83 -1.61 16.96
CA LYS A 118 -0.14 -0.93 17.85
C LYS A 118 0.42 -0.73 19.25
N GLU A 119 1.16 -1.70 19.77
CA GLU A 119 1.77 -1.68 21.09
C GLU A 119 2.81 -0.56 21.27
N GLN A 120 3.35 -0.05 20.16
CA GLN A 120 4.32 1.05 20.17
C GLN A 120 3.66 2.42 20.34
N PHE A 121 2.32 2.49 20.23
CA PHE A 121 1.54 3.75 20.21
C PHE A 121 0.32 3.66 21.13
N PRO A 122 0.51 3.59 22.46
CA PRO A 122 -0.57 3.36 23.42
C PRO A 122 -1.61 4.51 23.53
N ALA A 123 -1.31 5.68 22.97
CA ALA A 123 -2.25 6.81 22.91
C ALA A 123 -3.32 6.63 21.82
N VAL A 124 -3.06 5.79 20.82
CA VAL A 124 -3.99 5.56 19.71
C VAL A 124 -5.15 4.69 20.17
N THR A 125 -6.37 5.19 20.02
CA THR A 125 -7.61 4.52 20.36
C THR A 125 -8.41 4.08 19.14
N HIS A 126 -8.17 4.71 17.97
CA HIS A 126 -8.82 4.39 16.70
C HIS A 126 -7.80 3.95 15.67
N TRP A 127 -7.89 2.70 15.25
CA TRP A 127 -6.96 2.09 14.33
C TRP A 127 -7.61 1.79 12.99
N TYR A 128 -6.99 2.25 11.92
CA TYR A 128 -7.32 1.90 10.55
C TYR A 128 -6.14 1.18 9.92
N ILE A 129 -6.44 0.26 9.00
CA ILE A 129 -5.42 -0.35 8.15
C ILE A 129 -5.80 -0.11 6.70
N GLY A 130 -4.82 -0.02 5.82
CA GLY A 130 -5.12 0.16 4.42
C GLY A 130 -3.87 0.11 3.56
N GLY A 131 -4.03 0.44 2.29
CA GLY A 131 -2.90 0.43 1.38
C GLY A 131 -3.31 0.72 -0.06
N HIS A 132 -2.29 0.75 -0.90
CA HIS A 132 -2.43 0.99 -2.33
C HIS A 132 -2.31 -0.32 -3.12
N SER A 133 -3.18 -0.51 -4.12
CA SER A 133 -3.08 -1.62 -5.08
C SER A 133 -2.93 -2.97 -4.36
N LEU A 134 -1.90 -3.76 -4.65
CA LEU A 134 -1.61 -5.03 -3.95
C LEU A 134 -1.56 -4.86 -2.42
N GLY A 135 -0.98 -3.75 -1.93
CA GLY A 135 -0.90 -3.48 -0.48
C GLY A 135 -2.27 -3.37 0.16
N GLY A 136 -3.23 -2.72 -0.50
CA GLY A 136 -4.61 -2.62 -0.01
C GLY A 136 -5.32 -3.97 0.08
N SER A 137 -5.17 -4.82 -0.93
CA SER A 137 -5.74 -6.19 -0.91
C SER A 137 -5.14 -7.06 0.19
N ILE A 138 -3.84 -6.93 0.46
CA ILE A 138 -3.17 -7.66 1.54
C ILE A 138 -3.57 -7.08 2.92
N ALA A 139 -3.69 -5.76 3.06
CA ALA A 139 -4.20 -5.11 4.27
C ALA A 139 -5.62 -5.58 4.60
N ALA A 140 -6.50 -5.70 3.60
CA ALA A 140 -7.84 -6.27 3.78
C ALA A 140 -7.80 -7.73 4.23
N SER A 141 -6.88 -8.53 3.68
CA SER A 141 -6.71 -9.95 4.08
C SER A 141 -6.16 -10.09 5.50
N TYR A 142 -5.32 -9.16 5.95
CA TYR A 142 -4.87 -9.07 7.34
C TYR A 142 -6.05 -8.68 8.25
N LEU A 143 -6.77 -7.61 7.90
CA LEU A 143 -7.92 -7.12 8.64
C LEU A 143 -8.98 -8.20 8.88
N ALA A 144 -9.26 -9.05 7.89
CA ALA A 144 -10.23 -10.14 8.01
C ALA A 144 -9.92 -11.14 9.14
N LYS A 145 -8.67 -11.20 9.59
CA LYS A 145 -8.24 -12.01 10.74
C LYS A 145 -8.17 -11.23 12.05
N HIS A 146 -8.31 -9.90 11.98
CA HIS A 146 -8.11 -8.96 13.09
C HIS A 146 -9.26 -7.95 13.19
N VAL A 147 -10.47 -8.35 12.81
CA VAL A 147 -11.66 -7.45 12.68
C VAL A 147 -12.04 -6.70 13.95
N THR A 148 -11.71 -7.23 15.13
CA THR A 148 -11.99 -6.58 16.41
C THR A 148 -10.89 -5.60 16.85
N GLU A 149 -9.83 -5.49 16.09
CA GLU A 149 -8.67 -4.70 16.44
C GLU A 149 -8.59 -3.37 15.69
N PHE A 150 -9.44 -3.18 14.69
CA PHE A 150 -9.46 -2.02 13.82
C PHE A 150 -10.87 -1.46 13.66
N ASP A 151 -10.97 -0.15 13.48
CA ASP A 151 -12.21 0.55 13.18
C ASP A 151 -12.56 0.49 11.68
N GLY A 152 -11.59 0.24 10.80
CA GLY A 152 -11.88 0.17 9.38
C GLY A 152 -10.71 -0.01 8.43
N LEU A 153 -11.05 0.02 7.14
CA LEU A 153 -10.20 -0.26 5.99
C LEU A 153 -10.12 0.93 5.03
N ILE A 154 -8.90 1.24 4.55
CA ILE A 154 -8.67 2.24 3.50
C ILE A 154 -8.09 1.55 2.26
N LEU A 155 -8.81 1.59 1.15
CA LEU A 155 -8.39 1.02 -0.13
C LEU A 155 -8.09 2.13 -1.14
N LEU A 156 -6.87 2.20 -1.63
CA LEU A 156 -6.47 3.11 -2.69
C LEU A 156 -6.18 2.32 -3.96
N ALA A 157 -6.99 2.50 -5.01
CA ALA A 157 -6.89 1.74 -6.25
C ALA A 157 -6.76 0.22 -5.99
N SER A 158 -7.63 -0.31 -5.12
CA SER A 158 -7.54 -1.68 -4.60
C SER A 158 -8.93 -2.25 -4.30
N TYR A 159 -8.99 -3.55 -4.04
CA TYR A 159 -10.21 -4.25 -3.62
C TYR A 159 -9.89 -5.35 -2.61
N SER A 160 -10.88 -5.74 -1.81
CA SER A 160 -10.76 -6.83 -0.84
C SER A 160 -11.19 -8.15 -1.46
N THR A 161 -10.32 -9.16 -1.45
CA THR A 161 -10.69 -10.55 -1.77
C THR A 161 -11.15 -11.32 -0.52
N ALA A 162 -10.97 -10.74 0.67
CA ALA A 162 -11.48 -11.27 1.92
C ALA A 162 -12.89 -10.71 2.18
N ASP A 163 -13.79 -11.53 2.67
CA ASP A 163 -15.15 -11.12 3.03
C ASP A 163 -15.14 -10.37 4.37
N LEU A 164 -15.47 -9.08 4.31
CA LEU A 164 -15.62 -8.18 5.45
C LEU A 164 -17.08 -7.70 5.63
N SER A 165 -18.01 -8.17 4.79
CA SER A 165 -19.39 -7.68 4.72
C SER A 165 -20.21 -7.87 6.00
N GLY A 166 -19.87 -8.92 6.77
CA GLY A 166 -20.57 -9.27 8.02
C GLY A 166 -19.98 -8.64 9.27
N HIS A 167 -19.03 -7.71 9.15
CA HIS A 167 -18.31 -7.12 10.28
C HIS A 167 -18.69 -5.65 10.50
N ASP A 168 -18.69 -5.22 11.76
CA ASP A 168 -18.88 -3.82 12.17
C ASP A 168 -17.56 -3.05 11.95
N LEU A 169 -17.28 -2.80 10.67
CA LEU A 169 -16.08 -2.11 10.19
C LEU A 169 -16.51 -1.00 9.23
N ARG A 170 -15.78 0.10 9.23
CA ARG A 170 -15.93 1.14 8.21
C ARG A 170 -14.97 0.87 7.05
N ALA A 171 -15.36 1.17 5.82
CA ALA A 171 -14.48 1.04 4.66
C ALA A 171 -14.55 2.27 3.76
N LEU A 172 -13.38 2.73 3.31
CA LEU A 172 -13.24 3.78 2.28
C LEU A 172 -12.46 3.22 1.10
N SER A 173 -13.01 3.39 -0.10
CA SER A 173 -12.34 3.04 -1.35
C SER A 173 -12.18 4.29 -2.22
N LEU A 174 -10.94 4.61 -2.61
CA LEU A 174 -10.61 5.69 -3.53
C LEU A 174 -10.02 5.12 -4.82
N VAL A 175 -10.55 5.55 -5.97
CA VAL A 175 -10.11 5.10 -7.29
C VAL A 175 -10.01 6.29 -8.24
N GLY A 176 -8.96 6.38 -9.05
CA GLY A 176 -8.86 7.41 -10.09
C GLY A 176 -9.74 7.06 -11.31
N SER A 177 -10.38 8.07 -11.95
CA SER A 177 -11.15 7.84 -13.17
C SER A 177 -10.26 7.39 -14.34
N GLU A 178 -9.00 7.83 -14.36
CA GLU A 178 -7.98 7.48 -15.36
C GLU A 178 -7.10 6.29 -14.95
N ASP A 179 -7.48 5.55 -13.89
CA ASP A 179 -6.74 4.36 -13.46
C ASP A 179 -6.84 3.25 -14.51
N GLY A 180 -5.73 2.99 -15.21
CA GLY A 180 -5.58 1.95 -16.23
C GLY A 180 -4.97 0.65 -15.69
N VAL A 181 -4.59 0.58 -14.41
CA VAL A 181 -3.93 -0.58 -13.78
C VAL A 181 -4.89 -1.43 -12.98
N LEU A 182 -5.81 -0.78 -12.25
CA LEU A 182 -6.82 -1.48 -11.44
C LEU A 182 -7.70 -2.38 -12.33
N ASN A 183 -7.76 -3.66 -12.00
CA ASN A 183 -8.69 -4.56 -12.65
C ASN A 183 -10.13 -4.18 -12.26
N ARG A 184 -10.82 -3.43 -13.11
CA ARG A 184 -12.17 -2.90 -12.86
C ARG A 184 -13.23 -4.01 -12.70
N GLU A 185 -13.07 -5.13 -13.40
CA GLU A 185 -13.96 -6.28 -13.23
C GLU A 185 -13.80 -6.90 -11.84
N SER A 186 -12.55 -7.17 -11.44
CA SER A 186 -12.28 -7.67 -10.09
C SER A 186 -12.72 -6.68 -9.02
N TYR A 187 -12.49 -5.37 -9.20
CA TYR A 187 -12.96 -4.34 -8.29
C TYR A 187 -14.47 -4.42 -8.10
N THR A 188 -15.24 -4.47 -9.20
CA THR A 188 -16.71 -4.54 -9.16
C THR A 188 -17.20 -5.84 -8.53
N ASN A 189 -16.60 -6.98 -8.89
CA ASN A 189 -17.00 -8.30 -8.39
C ASN A 189 -16.73 -8.47 -6.89
N ASN A 190 -15.71 -7.79 -6.36
CA ASN A 190 -15.34 -7.88 -4.93
C ASN A 190 -15.97 -6.77 -4.06
N ARG A 191 -16.83 -5.91 -4.60
CA ARG A 191 -17.56 -4.91 -3.80
C ARG A 191 -18.42 -5.53 -2.70
N ALA A 192 -19.00 -6.69 -2.97
CA ALA A 192 -19.81 -7.42 -2.00
C ALA A 192 -19.02 -7.91 -0.76
N ASN A 193 -17.69 -7.93 -0.84
CA ASN A 193 -16.82 -8.27 0.28
C ASN A 193 -16.63 -7.10 1.26
N LEU A 194 -17.02 -5.88 0.91
CA LEU A 194 -16.91 -4.72 1.79
C LEU A 194 -18.14 -4.61 2.70
N PRO A 195 -18.04 -3.94 3.85
CA PRO A 195 -19.17 -3.56 4.67
C PRO A 195 -20.25 -2.83 3.85
N THR A 196 -21.52 -3.03 4.20
CA THR A 196 -22.68 -2.54 3.42
C THR A 196 -22.70 -1.01 3.23
N ASP A 197 -22.14 -0.27 4.18
CA ASP A 197 -22.02 1.19 4.20
C ASP A 197 -20.65 1.70 3.74
N ALA A 198 -19.89 0.87 3.03
CA ALA A 198 -18.60 1.27 2.49
C ALA A 198 -18.73 2.53 1.62
N THR A 199 -17.89 3.52 1.89
CA THR A 199 -17.79 4.75 1.11
C THR A 199 -16.87 4.52 -0.08
N GLU A 200 -17.39 4.74 -1.29
CA GLU A 200 -16.61 4.66 -2.53
C GLU A 200 -16.57 6.02 -3.20
N LEU A 201 -15.36 6.54 -3.48
CA LEU A 201 -15.16 7.82 -4.14
C LEU A 201 -14.28 7.65 -5.37
N GLU A 202 -14.72 8.22 -6.50
CA GLU A 202 -13.89 8.31 -7.69
C GLU A 202 -13.23 9.69 -7.76
N ILE A 203 -11.91 9.70 -7.98
CA ILE A 203 -11.11 10.91 -8.15
C ILE A 203 -11.14 11.27 -9.63
N ALA A 204 -11.95 12.24 -10.01
CA ALA A 204 -12.05 12.70 -11.40
C ALA A 204 -10.69 13.21 -11.89
N GLY A 205 -10.18 12.63 -12.98
CA GLY A 205 -8.88 12.93 -13.56
C GLY A 205 -7.68 12.34 -12.82
N GLY A 206 -7.90 11.58 -11.75
CA GLY A 206 -6.85 10.86 -11.03
C GLY A 206 -6.49 9.54 -11.70
N ASN A 207 -5.28 9.02 -11.46
CA ASN A 207 -4.83 7.73 -11.96
C ASN A 207 -4.30 6.80 -10.86
N HIS A 208 -3.83 5.61 -11.23
CA HIS A 208 -3.30 4.62 -10.29
C HIS A 208 -2.02 5.11 -9.58
N ALA A 209 -1.07 5.62 -10.36
CA ALA A 209 0.26 5.94 -9.86
C ALA A 209 0.28 7.13 -8.89
N TYR A 210 -0.65 8.06 -8.97
CA TYR A 210 -0.63 9.30 -8.19
C TYR A 210 -1.14 9.16 -6.75
N PHE A 211 -1.35 7.94 -6.27
CA PHE A 211 -1.43 7.67 -4.83
C PHE A 211 -0.06 7.63 -4.16
N GLY A 212 1.04 7.67 -4.96
CA GLY A 212 2.42 7.74 -4.47
C GLY A 212 3.32 8.54 -5.43
N ALA A 213 4.46 9.01 -4.95
CA ALA A 213 5.44 9.77 -5.73
C ALA A 213 6.52 8.83 -6.33
N TYR A 214 6.17 8.03 -7.33
CA TYR A 214 7.09 7.10 -8.02
C TYR A 214 7.08 7.24 -9.55
N GLY A 215 6.38 8.26 -10.07
CA GLY A 215 6.30 8.54 -11.49
C GLY A 215 5.26 7.69 -12.22
N ALA A 216 5.39 7.60 -13.55
CA ALA A 216 4.44 6.89 -14.38
C ALA A 216 4.56 5.37 -14.20
N GLN A 217 3.42 4.69 -14.16
CA GLN A 217 3.33 3.24 -14.09
C GLN A 217 2.93 2.66 -15.45
N LYS A 218 3.55 1.55 -15.84
CA LYS A 218 3.21 0.88 -17.09
C LYS A 218 1.76 0.42 -17.10
N GLY A 219 1.03 0.80 -18.12
CA GLY A 219 -0.39 0.45 -18.31
C GLY A 219 -1.37 1.40 -17.64
N ASP A 220 -0.87 2.39 -16.87
CA ASP A 220 -1.73 3.39 -16.25
C ASP A 220 -2.21 4.45 -17.26
N GLY A 221 -3.35 5.06 -16.93
CA GLY A 221 -3.89 6.19 -17.68
C GLY A 221 -3.15 7.50 -17.38
N THR A 222 -3.37 8.48 -18.25
CA THR A 222 -2.78 9.81 -18.06
C THR A 222 -3.69 10.65 -17.18
N ALA A 223 -3.22 10.95 -15.96
CA ALA A 223 -3.95 11.83 -15.06
C ALA A 223 -4.10 13.24 -15.65
N THR A 224 -5.25 13.87 -15.45
CA THR A 224 -5.48 15.29 -15.73
C THR A 224 -5.24 16.17 -14.50
N LEU A 225 -5.16 15.55 -13.31
CA LEU A 225 -4.71 16.16 -12.07
C LEU A 225 -3.18 16.13 -11.97
N THR A 226 -2.63 17.02 -11.16
CA THR A 226 -1.25 16.91 -10.70
C THR A 226 -1.16 15.89 -9.55
N LEU A 227 0.04 15.33 -9.33
CA LEU A 227 0.33 14.48 -8.17
C LEU A 227 -0.13 15.13 -6.85
N GLN A 228 0.22 16.43 -6.65
CA GLN A 228 -0.16 17.17 -5.46
C GLN A 228 -1.68 17.25 -5.27
N GLN A 229 -2.44 17.48 -6.34
CA GLN A 229 -3.91 17.55 -6.27
C GLN A 229 -4.53 16.21 -5.87
N GLN A 230 -4.07 15.10 -6.45
CA GLN A 230 -4.58 13.77 -6.10
C GLN A 230 -4.20 13.38 -4.67
N ILE A 231 -2.97 13.63 -4.25
CA ILE A 231 -2.51 13.41 -2.86
C ILE A 231 -3.37 14.22 -1.87
N THR A 232 -3.60 15.52 -2.16
CA THR A 232 -4.40 16.39 -1.30
C THR A 232 -5.83 15.90 -1.18
N PHE A 233 -6.49 15.58 -2.31
CA PHE A 233 -7.84 15.02 -2.32
C PHE A 233 -7.92 13.71 -1.52
N SER A 234 -6.98 12.81 -1.75
CA SER A 234 -6.93 11.53 -1.05
C SER A 234 -6.77 11.74 0.47
N ALA A 235 -5.85 12.63 0.88
CA ALA A 235 -5.62 12.91 2.29
C ALA A 235 -6.84 13.58 2.96
N ASP A 236 -7.53 14.50 2.27
CA ASP A 236 -8.76 15.13 2.77
C ASP A 236 -9.87 14.08 2.96
N SER A 237 -10.10 13.24 1.96
CA SER A 237 -11.14 12.21 1.99
C SER A 237 -10.86 11.16 3.10
N ILE A 238 -9.61 10.71 3.22
CA ILE A 238 -9.22 9.74 4.25
C ILE A 238 -9.36 10.34 5.64
N ALA A 239 -8.89 11.59 5.84
CA ALA A 239 -8.96 12.23 7.15
C ALA A 239 -10.41 12.49 7.59
N ALA A 240 -11.29 12.96 6.69
CA ALA A 240 -12.71 13.13 6.95
C ALA A 240 -13.36 11.79 7.33
N PHE A 241 -13.11 10.75 6.54
CA PHE A 241 -13.61 9.41 6.81
C PHE A 241 -13.15 8.87 8.17
N MET A 242 -11.87 8.97 8.50
CA MET A 242 -11.33 8.46 9.78
C MET A 242 -11.87 9.24 10.99
N LYS A 243 -12.24 10.51 10.84
CA LYS A 243 -12.87 11.34 11.89
C LYS A 243 -14.37 11.13 12.02
N GLY A 244 -15.02 10.47 11.06
CA GLY A 244 -16.47 10.31 11.03
C GLY A 244 -17.23 11.53 10.57
N GLU A 245 -16.61 12.35 9.71
CA GLU A 245 -17.15 13.57 9.12
C GLU A 245 -17.83 13.29 7.79
#